data_619e456924def726bdc4be99c2309134
#
_entry.id   619e456924def726bdc4be99c2309134
#
_cell.length_a   1.000
_cell.length_b   1.000
_cell.length_c   1.000
_cell.angle_alpha   90.00
_cell.angle_beta   90.00
_cell.angle_gamma   90.00
#
_symmetry.space_group_name_H-M   'P 1'
#
loop_
_entity.id
_entity.type
_entity.pdbx_description
1 polymer ?
#
loop_
_entity_poly.entity_id
_entity_poly.type
_entity_poly.pdbx_seq_one_letter_code
_entity_poly.pdbx_strand_id
1 'polypeptide(L)'
;MFKLVKSSLCAFCLLFMLAATAFAAPAQVEPSVQQQYPDIQVPVVTVPGNPDATAAINIEIEKNIAAFISQTDECYKDNEDWNKVYMGNSYTVTCNDDSLLSIVLTKYINVEHAAHPMRYIHGLNFNPQTGEKIVAFDLKEFSAEKYGKDIYTPELLTNKLAKKAAENDGLIIFDGILPLSSLPEQFYFDADRHVHFLFQLYEIAPYVCGVIDVDMDTESDDYLMYR
;
A
#
# COMPACT_ATOMS: atom_id res chain seq x y z
N MET A 1 52.70 -41.32 -55.58
CA MET A 1 52.83 -39.94 -55.06
C MET A 1 51.45 -39.53 -54.63
N PHE A 2 51.05 -39.85 -53.35
CA PHE A 2 49.69 -39.55 -52.82
C PHE A 2 49.78 -38.33 -51.92
N LYS A 3 49.04 -37.28 -52.26
CA LYS A 3 48.88 -36.08 -51.38
C LYS A 3 47.72 -36.33 -50.41
N LEU A 4 48.04 -36.34 -49.13
CA LEU A 4 47.05 -36.30 -48.06
C LEU A 4 46.43 -34.89 -48.00
N VAL A 5 45.11 -34.85 -48.16
CA VAL A 5 44.31 -33.69 -47.86
C VAL A 5 43.90 -33.77 -46.38
N LYS A 6 44.40 -32.85 -45.55
CA LYS A 6 43.96 -32.70 -44.15
C LYS A 6 42.66 -31.90 -44.14
N SER A 7 41.54 -32.54 -43.84
CA SER A 7 40.31 -31.88 -43.61
C SER A 7 40.27 -31.38 -42.14
N SER A 8 40.26 -30.07 -42.02
CA SER A 8 40.13 -29.37 -40.71
C SER A 8 38.66 -29.26 -40.37
N LEU A 9 38.21 -30.03 -39.38
CA LEU A 9 36.86 -30.01 -38.86
C LEU A 9 36.80 -28.83 -37.85
N CYS A 10 36.21 -27.69 -38.29
CA CYS A 10 35.90 -26.60 -37.40
C CYS A 10 34.65 -26.93 -36.60
N ALA A 11 34.86 -27.30 -35.33
CA ALA A 11 33.77 -27.46 -34.39
C ALA A 11 33.23 -26.06 -33.97
N PHE A 12 32.09 -25.69 -34.51
CA PHE A 12 31.35 -24.49 -34.14
C PHE A 12 30.57 -24.80 -32.85
N CYS A 13 31.18 -24.51 -31.70
CA CYS A 13 30.45 -24.53 -30.42
C CYS A 13 29.45 -23.37 -30.39
N LEU A 14 28.19 -23.66 -30.72
CA LEU A 14 27.08 -22.75 -30.42
C LEU A 14 26.88 -22.75 -28.89
N LEU A 15 27.42 -21.72 -28.21
CA LEU A 15 27.01 -21.38 -26.87
C LEU A 15 25.58 -20.82 -26.92
N PHE A 16 24.60 -21.67 -26.68
CA PHE A 16 23.27 -21.22 -26.30
C PHE A 16 23.39 -20.62 -24.90
N MET A 17 23.53 -19.30 -24.80
CA MET A 17 23.20 -18.60 -23.59
C MET A 17 21.68 -18.70 -23.41
N LEU A 18 21.23 -19.67 -22.61
CA LEU A 18 19.92 -19.59 -21.99
C LEU A 18 19.97 -18.32 -21.10
N ALA A 19 19.42 -17.22 -21.61
CA ALA A 19 18.97 -16.15 -20.74
C ALA A 19 17.83 -16.77 -19.89
N ALA A 20 18.17 -17.27 -18.71
CA ALA A 20 17.20 -17.53 -17.68
C ALA A 20 16.58 -16.16 -17.40
N THR A 21 15.36 -15.91 -17.85
CA THR A 21 14.52 -14.87 -17.31
C THR A 21 14.34 -15.26 -15.84
N ALA A 22 15.18 -14.72 -14.97
CA ALA A 22 14.96 -14.81 -13.55
C ALA A 22 13.65 -14.05 -13.31
N PHE A 23 12.55 -14.77 -13.13
CA PHE A 23 11.36 -14.20 -12.53
C PHE A 23 11.84 -13.66 -11.17
N ALA A 24 11.68 -12.36 -10.97
CA ALA A 24 11.98 -11.76 -9.69
C ALA A 24 11.10 -12.47 -8.64
N ALA A 25 11.74 -13.02 -7.61
CA ALA A 25 10.95 -13.62 -6.54
C ALA A 25 10.22 -12.50 -5.78
N PRO A 26 8.99 -12.75 -5.30
CA PRO A 26 8.28 -11.80 -4.47
C PRO A 26 9.13 -11.32 -3.30
N ALA A 27 8.91 -10.10 -2.83
CA ALA A 27 9.60 -9.55 -1.70
C ALA A 27 9.31 -10.39 -0.42
N GLN A 28 10.31 -10.55 0.43
CA GLN A 28 10.10 -11.14 1.76
C GLN A 28 9.78 -10.00 2.72
N VAL A 29 8.73 -10.16 3.53
CA VAL A 29 8.30 -9.14 4.50
C VAL A 29 8.23 -9.78 5.87
N GLU A 30 9.06 -9.31 6.79
CA GLU A 30 9.15 -9.85 8.14
C GLU A 30 8.88 -8.76 9.18
N PRO A 31 8.28 -9.12 10.34
CA PRO A 31 8.01 -8.16 11.39
C PRO A 31 9.30 -7.78 12.15
N SER A 32 9.42 -6.50 12.46
CA SER A 32 10.32 -5.97 13.46
C SER A 32 9.52 -5.13 14.45
N VAL A 33 10.10 -4.76 15.58
CA VAL A 33 9.46 -3.90 16.59
C VAL A 33 10.38 -2.76 16.96
N GLN A 34 9.79 -1.61 17.26
CA GLN A 34 10.51 -0.47 17.79
C GLN A 34 10.88 -0.72 19.27
N GLN A 35 12.16 -0.58 19.63
CA GLN A 35 12.60 -0.85 21.01
C GLN A 35 11.90 0.05 22.04
N GLN A 36 11.68 1.32 21.71
CA GLN A 36 11.04 2.29 22.58
C GLN A 36 9.50 2.13 22.59
N TYR A 37 8.92 1.59 21.52
CA TYR A 37 7.47 1.42 21.35
C TYR A 37 7.17 -0.01 20.93
N PRO A 38 7.09 -0.98 21.87
CA PRO A 38 6.99 -2.40 21.55
C PRO A 38 5.70 -2.80 20.82
N ASP A 39 4.66 -1.97 20.90
CA ASP A 39 3.39 -2.18 20.17
C ASP A 39 3.44 -1.66 18.73
N ILE A 40 4.56 -1.04 18.31
CA ILE A 40 4.76 -0.61 16.93
C ILE A 40 5.52 -1.70 16.17
N GLN A 41 4.77 -2.48 15.39
CA GLN A 41 5.33 -3.42 14.42
C GLN A 41 5.75 -2.65 13.16
N VAL A 42 6.95 -2.95 12.67
CA VAL A 42 7.50 -2.36 11.44
C VAL A 42 7.74 -3.48 10.44
N PRO A 43 7.12 -3.45 9.24
CA PRO A 43 7.46 -4.40 8.20
C PRO A 43 8.88 -4.12 7.68
N VAL A 44 9.72 -5.16 7.66
CA VAL A 44 11.05 -5.12 7.06
C VAL A 44 11.02 -5.91 5.77
N VAL A 45 11.29 -5.23 4.67
CA VAL A 45 11.22 -5.79 3.32
C VAL A 45 12.61 -6.20 2.86
N THR A 46 12.71 -7.38 2.24
CA THR A 46 13.89 -7.83 1.49
C THR A 46 13.47 -8.21 0.09
N VAL A 47 13.99 -7.51 -0.91
CA VAL A 47 13.80 -7.85 -2.32
C VAL A 47 14.97 -8.72 -2.76
N PRO A 48 14.75 -10.03 -3.07
CA PRO A 48 15.83 -10.94 -3.43
C PRO A 48 16.62 -10.44 -4.65
N GLY A 49 17.93 -10.31 -4.49
CA GLY A 49 18.82 -9.88 -5.57
C GLY A 49 18.81 -8.37 -5.87
N ASN A 50 18.03 -7.56 -5.13
CA ASN A 50 17.94 -6.12 -5.34
C ASN A 50 18.11 -5.34 -4.02
N PRO A 51 19.35 -5.12 -3.56
CA PRO A 51 19.61 -4.40 -2.31
C PRO A 51 19.21 -2.92 -2.36
N ASP A 52 19.26 -2.28 -3.54
CA ASP A 52 18.90 -0.87 -3.69
C ASP A 52 17.39 -0.68 -3.53
N ALA A 53 16.56 -1.51 -4.15
CA ALA A 53 15.11 -1.50 -3.94
C ALA A 53 14.76 -1.85 -2.50
N THR A 54 15.44 -2.84 -1.89
CA THR A 54 15.30 -3.17 -0.48
C THR A 54 15.51 -1.95 0.41
N ALA A 55 16.60 -1.21 0.20
CA ALA A 55 16.91 -0.01 0.98
C ALA A 55 15.86 1.09 0.76
N ALA A 56 15.49 1.38 -0.49
CA ALA A 56 14.52 2.41 -0.83
C ALA A 56 13.14 2.17 -0.18
N ILE A 57 12.64 0.94 -0.25
CA ILE A 57 11.36 0.55 0.35
C ILE A 57 11.39 0.71 1.87
N ASN A 58 12.43 0.17 2.52
CA ASN A 58 12.53 0.24 3.99
C ASN A 58 12.66 1.69 4.48
N ILE A 59 13.38 2.56 3.76
CA ILE A 59 13.46 4.00 4.09
C ILE A 59 12.07 4.65 4.09
N GLU A 60 11.22 4.38 3.11
CA GLU A 60 9.86 4.95 3.07
C GLU A 60 8.96 4.39 4.19
N ILE A 61 9.09 3.10 4.51
CA ILE A 61 8.38 2.48 5.63
C ILE A 61 8.81 3.12 6.96
N GLU A 62 10.11 3.20 7.22
CA GLU A 62 10.66 3.80 8.44
C GLU A 62 10.27 5.26 8.58
N LYS A 63 10.35 6.04 7.50
CA LYS A 63 9.91 7.44 7.45
C LYS A 63 8.43 7.60 7.81
N ASN A 64 7.57 6.71 7.32
CA ASN A 64 6.13 6.74 7.63
C ASN A 64 5.85 6.41 9.11
N ILE A 65 6.57 5.45 9.69
CA ILE A 65 6.46 5.09 11.11
C ILE A 65 7.05 6.20 11.99
N ALA A 66 8.22 6.73 11.65
CA ALA A 66 8.85 7.82 12.40
C ALA A 66 7.98 9.09 12.42
N ALA A 67 7.35 9.42 11.29
CA ALA A 67 6.40 10.54 11.22
C ALA A 67 5.20 10.32 12.15
N PHE A 68 4.64 9.11 12.20
CA PHE A 68 3.54 8.78 13.10
C PHE A 68 3.94 8.94 14.56
N ILE A 69 5.09 8.41 14.98
CA ILE A 69 5.61 8.54 16.35
C ILE A 69 5.82 10.02 16.69
N SER A 70 6.55 10.75 15.85
CA SER A 70 6.86 12.17 16.09
C SER A 70 5.63 13.05 16.17
N GLN A 71 4.64 12.85 15.30
CA GLN A 71 3.38 13.60 15.32
C GLN A 71 2.57 13.29 16.57
N THR A 72 2.53 12.02 17.01
CA THR A 72 1.83 11.62 18.22
C THR A 72 2.50 12.24 19.46
N ASP A 73 3.82 12.14 19.58
CA ASP A 73 4.57 12.72 20.67
C ASP A 73 4.37 14.25 20.74
N GLU A 74 4.43 14.93 19.58
CA GLU A 74 4.23 16.38 19.51
C GLU A 74 2.80 16.79 19.92
N CYS A 75 1.78 16.04 19.51
CA CYS A 75 0.39 16.34 19.85
C CYS A 75 0.09 16.21 21.33
N TYR A 76 0.80 15.31 22.04
CA TYR A 76 0.45 14.96 23.42
C TYR A 76 1.53 15.31 24.46
N LYS A 77 2.66 15.91 24.08
CA LYS A 77 3.77 16.25 24.97
C LYS A 77 3.41 17.17 26.15
N ASP A 78 2.44 18.05 25.95
CA ASP A 78 2.03 19.06 26.94
C ASP A 78 0.75 18.67 27.71
N ASN A 79 0.25 17.46 27.52
CA ASN A 79 -0.96 16.95 28.17
C ASN A 79 -0.65 16.32 29.54
N GLU A 80 -0.35 17.16 30.56
CA GLU A 80 -0.08 16.71 31.93
C GLU A 80 -1.29 15.99 32.59
N ASP A 81 -2.52 16.32 32.19
CA ASP A 81 -3.75 15.72 32.69
C ASP A 81 -4.09 14.37 32.04
N TRP A 82 -3.42 14.01 30.94
CA TRP A 82 -3.66 12.77 30.19
C TRP A 82 -2.50 11.80 30.43
N ASN A 83 -2.63 11.05 31.52
CA ASN A 83 -1.53 10.28 32.08
C ASN A 83 -0.93 9.21 31.20
N LYS A 84 -1.62 8.77 30.13
CA LYS A 84 -1.07 7.74 29.22
C LYS A 84 -1.62 7.87 27.82
N VAL A 85 -0.70 7.97 26.90
CA VAL A 85 -0.94 7.81 25.47
C VAL A 85 -0.36 6.48 25.04
N TYR A 86 -1.18 5.62 24.50
CA TYR A 86 -0.78 4.33 23.93
C TYR A 86 -0.84 4.44 22.41
N MET A 87 0.26 4.15 21.76
CA MET A 87 0.31 4.10 20.31
C MET A 87 0.81 2.75 19.84
N GLY A 88 0.33 2.31 18.70
CA GLY A 88 0.77 1.08 18.08
C GLY A 88 0.58 1.09 16.58
N ASN A 89 1.20 0.12 15.92
CA ASN A 89 1.06 -0.16 14.51
C ASN A 89 1.10 -1.66 14.28
N SER A 90 0.19 -2.14 13.45
CA SER A 90 0.27 -3.44 12.82
C SER A 90 0.30 -3.29 11.30
N TYR A 91 0.62 -4.35 10.57
CA TYR A 91 0.60 -4.28 9.12
C TYR A 91 0.03 -5.55 8.50
N THR A 92 -0.43 -5.41 7.27
CA THR A 92 -0.85 -6.51 6.41
C THR A 92 -0.24 -6.33 5.03
N VAL A 93 0.35 -7.38 4.47
CA VAL A 93 0.76 -7.41 3.07
C VAL A 93 -0.47 -7.79 2.24
N THR A 94 -1.00 -6.87 1.46
CA THR A 94 -2.24 -7.04 0.70
C THR A 94 -2.01 -7.50 -0.72
N CYS A 95 -0.86 -7.11 -1.32
CA CYS A 95 -0.39 -7.61 -2.60
C CYS A 95 1.13 -7.79 -2.55
N ASN A 96 1.64 -8.88 -3.14
CA ASN A 96 3.09 -9.11 -3.19
C ASN A 96 3.41 -10.04 -4.37
N ASP A 97 3.85 -9.45 -5.46
CA ASP A 97 4.30 -10.18 -6.63
C ASP A 97 5.62 -9.58 -7.19
N ASP A 98 5.97 -9.92 -8.42
CA ASP A 98 7.22 -9.49 -9.04
C ASP A 98 7.26 -8.00 -9.44
N SER A 99 6.11 -7.33 -9.51
CA SER A 99 5.99 -5.93 -9.97
C SER A 99 5.24 -5.01 -9.01
N LEU A 100 4.60 -5.57 -7.98
CA LEU A 100 3.80 -4.82 -7.03
C LEU A 100 3.92 -5.38 -5.61
N LEU A 101 4.30 -4.51 -4.68
CA LEU A 101 4.23 -4.77 -3.25
C LEU A 101 3.31 -3.74 -2.61
N SER A 102 2.23 -4.18 -1.99
CA SER A 102 1.28 -3.34 -1.26
C SER A 102 1.21 -3.76 0.20
N ILE A 103 1.45 -2.81 1.10
CA ILE A 103 1.45 -3.01 2.55
C ILE A 103 0.50 -1.99 3.17
N VAL A 104 -0.46 -2.46 3.95
CA VAL A 104 -1.36 -1.62 4.73
C VAL A 104 -0.85 -1.54 6.16
N LEU A 105 -0.57 -0.32 6.63
CA LEU A 105 -0.26 -0.04 8.03
C LEU A 105 -1.53 0.36 8.75
N THR A 106 -1.81 -0.29 9.87
CA THR A 106 -2.90 0.06 10.79
C THR A 106 -2.32 0.65 12.06
N LYS A 107 -2.37 1.96 12.17
CA LYS A 107 -1.89 2.73 13.30
C LYS A 107 -3.02 3.06 14.24
N TYR A 108 -2.77 3.05 15.54
CA TYR A 108 -3.75 3.48 16.52
C TYR A 108 -3.12 4.36 17.60
N ILE A 109 -3.92 5.28 18.12
CA ILE A 109 -3.61 6.09 19.29
C ILE A 109 -4.79 5.94 20.25
N ASN A 110 -4.51 5.51 21.45
CA ASN A 110 -5.48 5.46 22.54
C ASN A 110 -4.98 6.39 23.67
N VAL A 111 -5.78 7.36 24.03
CA VAL A 111 -5.51 8.29 25.11
C VAL A 111 -6.40 7.98 26.28
N GLU A 112 -5.84 7.81 27.46
CA GLU A 112 -6.60 7.52 28.67
C GLU A 112 -7.65 8.62 28.89
N HIS A 113 -8.89 8.23 29.17
CA HIS A 113 -10.07 9.12 29.31
C HIS A 113 -10.59 9.77 28.02
N ALA A 114 -9.99 9.50 26.84
CA ALA A 114 -10.61 9.90 25.58
C ALA A 114 -11.92 9.12 25.32
N ALA A 115 -12.83 9.73 24.59
CA ALA A 115 -14.11 9.10 24.25
C ALA A 115 -13.96 7.79 23.44
N HIS A 116 -12.90 7.72 22.62
CA HIS A 116 -12.58 6.57 21.76
C HIS A 116 -11.12 6.66 21.26
N PRO A 117 -10.52 5.54 20.85
CA PRO A 117 -9.23 5.54 20.19
C PRO A 117 -9.32 6.15 18.79
N MET A 118 -8.19 6.67 18.30
CA MET A 118 -8.03 7.04 16.89
C MET A 118 -7.32 5.93 16.13
N ARG A 119 -7.77 5.69 14.90
CA ARG A 119 -7.16 4.71 13.99
C ARG A 119 -6.88 5.38 12.66
N TYR A 120 -5.72 5.06 12.09
CA TYR A 120 -5.28 5.55 10.79
C TYR A 120 -4.82 4.36 9.94
N ILE A 121 -5.33 4.26 8.73
CA ILE A 121 -4.99 3.20 7.78
C ILE A 121 -4.17 3.83 6.64
N HIS A 122 -2.95 3.35 6.43
CA HIS A 122 -2.07 3.87 5.40
C HIS A 122 -1.66 2.78 4.43
N GLY A 123 -1.94 2.95 3.15
CA GLY A 123 -1.42 2.12 2.08
C GLY A 123 -0.02 2.58 1.67
N LEU A 124 0.92 1.65 1.63
CA LEU A 124 2.26 1.83 1.10
C LEU A 124 2.44 0.89 -0.08
N ASN A 125 2.58 1.45 -1.27
CA ASN A 125 2.63 0.69 -2.51
C ASN A 125 3.96 0.94 -3.20
N PHE A 126 4.62 -0.12 -3.67
CA PHE A 126 5.95 -0.06 -4.25
C PHE A 126 6.07 -0.93 -5.49
N ASN A 127 6.93 -0.50 -6.41
CA ASN A 127 7.47 -1.38 -7.41
C ASN A 127 8.71 -2.09 -6.83
N PRO A 128 8.69 -3.41 -6.57
CA PRO A 128 9.81 -4.11 -5.94
C PRO A 128 11.04 -4.21 -6.85
N GLN A 129 10.90 -3.98 -8.17
CA GLN A 129 12.04 -4.00 -9.09
C GLN A 129 12.86 -2.71 -9.01
N THR A 130 12.22 -1.57 -8.77
CA THR A 130 12.88 -0.26 -8.70
C THR A 130 13.01 0.28 -7.28
N GLY A 131 12.15 -0.18 -6.35
CA GLY A 131 12.01 0.37 -5.00
C GLY A 131 11.19 1.66 -4.96
N GLU A 132 10.68 2.13 -6.10
CA GLU A 132 9.90 3.36 -6.18
C GLU A 132 8.52 3.18 -5.55
N LYS A 133 8.09 4.22 -4.82
CA LYS A 133 6.75 4.30 -4.27
C LYS A 133 5.75 4.63 -5.36
N ILE A 134 4.65 3.87 -5.41
CA ILE A 134 3.51 4.13 -6.28
C ILE A 134 2.56 5.08 -5.55
N VAL A 135 2.21 6.19 -6.19
CA VAL A 135 1.29 7.21 -5.66
C VAL A 135 0.01 7.28 -6.47
N ALA A 136 -1.03 7.96 -5.96
CA ALA A 136 -2.34 8.02 -6.62
C ALA A 136 -2.28 8.56 -8.07
N PHE A 137 -1.30 9.41 -8.37
CA PHE A 137 -1.08 9.91 -9.74
C PHE A 137 -0.73 8.80 -10.75
N ASP A 138 -0.01 7.77 -10.30
CA ASP A 138 0.46 6.67 -11.15
C ASP A 138 -0.68 5.70 -11.51
N LEU A 139 -1.79 5.73 -10.76
CA LEU A 139 -2.94 4.85 -10.96
C LEU A 139 -3.59 5.00 -12.34
N LYS A 140 -3.43 6.15 -12.97
CA LYS A 140 -3.90 6.37 -14.34
C LYS A 140 -3.23 5.41 -15.33
N GLU A 141 -1.93 5.19 -15.20
CA GLU A 141 -1.20 4.25 -16.05
C GLU A 141 -1.59 2.81 -15.75
N PHE A 142 -1.71 2.44 -14.47
CA PHE A 142 -2.23 1.15 -14.04
C PHE A 142 -3.61 0.85 -14.63
N SER A 143 -4.51 1.82 -14.56
CA SER A 143 -5.86 1.71 -15.09
C SER A 143 -5.86 1.53 -16.61
N ALA A 144 -5.05 2.32 -17.32
CA ALA A 144 -4.94 2.24 -18.77
C ALA A 144 -4.36 0.90 -19.23
N GLU A 145 -3.38 0.34 -18.51
CA GLU A 145 -2.82 -0.97 -18.80
C GLU A 145 -3.85 -2.09 -18.57
N LYS A 146 -4.55 -2.08 -17.43
CA LYS A 146 -5.50 -3.12 -17.04
C LYS A 146 -6.81 -3.08 -17.83
N TYR A 147 -7.34 -1.89 -18.12
CA TYR A 147 -8.69 -1.68 -18.68
C TYR A 147 -8.73 -0.97 -20.03
N GLY A 148 -7.58 -0.55 -20.57
CA GLY A 148 -7.48 0.24 -21.79
C GLY A 148 -8.02 1.68 -21.67
N LYS A 149 -8.34 2.12 -20.46
CA LYS A 149 -8.86 3.47 -20.13
C LYS A 149 -8.60 3.80 -18.68
N ASP A 150 -8.65 5.09 -18.33
CA ASP A 150 -8.59 5.53 -16.95
C ASP A 150 -9.97 5.36 -16.27
N ILE A 151 -10.06 4.43 -15.31
CA ILE A 151 -11.27 4.23 -14.50
C ILE A 151 -11.12 4.77 -13.07
N TYR A 152 -9.89 5.00 -12.59
CA TYR A 152 -9.66 5.52 -11.25
C TYR A 152 -9.83 7.03 -11.24
N THR A 153 -11.07 7.46 -11.23
CA THR A 153 -11.42 8.88 -11.34
C THR A 153 -12.22 9.36 -10.11
N PRO A 154 -12.12 10.65 -9.73
CA PRO A 154 -12.95 11.22 -8.67
C PRO A 154 -14.45 11.06 -8.95
N GLU A 155 -14.85 11.07 -10.21
CA GLU A 155 -16.24 10.87 -10.61
C GLU A 155 -16.73 9.46 -10.30
N LEU A 156 -15.98 8.42 -10.68
CA LEU A 156 -16.37 7.03 -10.36
C LEU A 156 -16.43 6.81 -8.85
N LEU A 157 -15.42 7.29 -8.11
CA LEU A 157 -15.39 7.18 -6.65
C LEU A 157 -16.56 7.93 -5.99
N THR A 158 -16.90 9.13 -6.49
CA THR A 158 -18.08 9.87 -6.05
C THR A 158 -19.36 9.05 -6.25
N ASN A 159 -19.54 8.44 -7.43
CA ASN A 159 -20.73 7.65 -7.75
C ASN A 159 -20.86 6.42 -6.85
N LYS A 160 -19.74 5.72 -6.57
CA LYS A 160 -19.71 4.60 -5.64
C LYS A 160 -20.12 5.02 -4.22
N LEU A 161 -19.53 6.09 -3.70
CA LEU A 161 -19.87 6.62 -2.37
C LEU A 161 -21.34 7.09 -2.28
N ALA A 162 -21.83 7.82 -3.30
CA ALA A 162 -23.22 8.30 -3.34
C ALA A 162 -24.22 7.15 -3.39
N LYS A 163 -23.93 6.10 -4.19
CA LYS A 163 -24.75 4.89 -4.25
C LYS A 163 -24.85 4.24 -2.88
N LYS A 164 -23.70 4.02 -2.21
CA LYS A 164 -23.63 3.39 -0.89
C LYS A 164 -24.39 4.18 0.18
N ALA A 165 -24.23 5.50 0.19
CA ALA A 165 -24.97 6.38 1.11
C ALA A 165 -26.49 6.32 0.86
N ALA A 166 -26.92 6.21 -0.40
CA ALA A 166 -28.34 6.14 -0.78
C ALA A 166 -28.98 4.79 -0.40
N GLU A 167 -28.24 3.72 -0.38
CA GLU A 167 -28.71 2.38 0.02
C GLU A 167 -28.96 2.26 1.55
N ASN A 168 -28.68 3.33 2.29
CA ASN A 168 -28.88 3.42 3.74
C ASN A 168 -28.16 2.32 4.54
N ASP A 169 -27.02 1.89 4.04
CA ASP A 169 -26.22 0.78 4.57
C ASP A 169 -25.27 1.21 5.70
N GLY A 170 -25.65 2.27 6.41
CA GLY A 170 -24.91 2.82 7.55
C GLY A 170 -23.80 3.80 7.18
N LEU A 171 -23.57 4.10 5.90
CA LEU A 171 -22.65 5.15 5.48
C LEU A 171 -23.35 6.50 5.49
N ILE A 172 -22.88 7.41 6.34
CA ILE A 172 -23.35 8.80 6.42
C ILE A 172 -22.21 9.68 5.95
N ILE A 173 -22.37 10.39 4.84
CA ILE A 173 -21.37 11.32 4.32
C ILE A 173 -21.74 12.74 4.76
N PHE A 174 -20.74 13.52 5.20
CA PHE A 174 -20.95 14.91 5.59
C PHE A 174 -21.43 15.77 4.41
N ASP A 175 -22.27 16.75 4.69
CA ASP A 175 -22.78 17.67 3.69
C ASP A 175 -21.63 18.42 2.98
N GLY A 176 -21.74 18.53 1.66
CA GLY A 176 -20.77 19.25 0.84
C GLY A 176 -19.47 18.49 0.50
N ILE A 177 -19.32 17.25 0.94
CA ILE A 177 -18.16 16.41 0.56
C ILE A 177 -18.27 15.93 -0.89
N LEU A 178 -19.44 15.50 -1.31
CA LEU A 178 -19.67 15.06 -2.69
C LEU A 178 -20.15 16.19 -3.58
N PRO A 179 -19.72 16.28 -4.86
CA PRO A 179 -18.77 15.36 -5.52
C PRO A 179 -17.32 15.62 -5.10
N LEU A 180 -16.50 14.57 -5.14
CA LEU A 180 -15.06 14.67 -4.85
C LEU A 180 -14.35 15.46 -5.96
N SER A 181 -13.43 16.34 -5.59
CA SER A 181 -12.61 17.11 -6.53
C SER A 181 -11.31 16.40 -6.94
N SER A 182 -10.85 15.45 -6.13
CA SER A 182 -9.63 14.66 -6.34
C SER A 182 -9.78 13.27 -5.75
N LEU A 183 -8.89 12.36 -6.15
CA LEU A 183 -8.75 11.08 -5.48
C LEU A 183 -8.06 11.25 -4.13
N PRO A 184 -8.36 10.39 -3.13
CA PRO A 184 -7.63 10.34 -1.88
C PRO A 184 -6.15 9.98 -2.13
N GLU A 185 -5.26 10.47 -1.26
CA GLU A 185 -3.85 10.08 -1.29
C GLU A 185 -3.62 8.66 -0.78
N GLN A 186 -4.51 8.18 0.09
CA GLN A 186 -4.39 6.87 0.71
C GLN A 186 -5.14 5.82 -0.09
N PHE A 187 -4.39 4.82 -0.54
CA PHE A 187 -4.91 3.68 -1.26
C PHE A 187 -3.99 2.47 -1.09
N TYR A 188 -4.51 1.28 -1.39
CA TYR A 188 -3.72 0.07 -1.47
C TYR A 188 -4.23 -0.82 -2.61
N PHE A 189 -3.44 -1.85 -2.94
CA PHE A 189 -3.86 -2.91 -3.84
C PHE A 189 -4.14 -4.17 -3.03
N ASP A 190 -5.24 -4.85 -3.35
CA ASP A 190 -5.52 -6.18 -2.83
C ASP A 190 -4.78 -7.30 -3.60
N ALA A 191 -5.01 -8.56 -3.23
CA ALA A 191 -4.36 -9.73 -3.85
C ALA A 191 -4.71 -9.90 -5.35
N ASP A 192 -5.83 -9.38 -5.79
CA ASP A 192 -6.28 -9.39 -7.20
C ASP A 192 -5.86 -8.12 -7.95
N ARG A 193 -5.03 -7.28 -7.31
CA ARG A 193 -4.60 -5.96 -7.81
C ARG A 193 -5.77 -5.01 -8.03
N HIS A 194 -6.82 -5.10 -7.23
CA HIS A 194 -7.84 -4.08 -7.17
C HIS A 194 -7.34 -2.89 -6.35
N VAL A 195 -7.72 -1.70 -6.78
CA VAL A 195 -7.39 -0.46 -6.08
C VAL A 195 -8.47 -0.13 -5.06
N HIS A 196 -8.05 0.00 -3.82
CA HIS A 196 -8.89 0.38 -2.70
C HIS A 196 -8.52 1.79 -2.22
N PHE A 197 -9.43 2.75 -2.33
CA PHE A 197 -9.25 4.07 -1.73
C PHE A 197 -9.72 4.10 -0.28
N LEU A 198 -8.92 4.77 0.56
CA LEU A 198 -9.13 4.86 2.00
C LEU A 198 -9.47 6.29 2.41
N PHE A 199 -10.58 6.44 3.14
CA PHE A 199 -10.91 7.69 3.84
C PHE A 199 -10.79 7.48 5.34
N GLN A 200 -10.03 8.33 6.00
CA GLN A 200 -9.75 8.23 7.42
C GLN A 200 -10.96 8.56 8.29
N LEU A 201 -10.87 8.27 9.59
CA LEU A 201 -11.88 8.69 10.56
C LEU A 201 -12.11 10.20 10.46
N TYR A 202 -13.37 10.62 10.40
CA TYR A 202 -13.80 12.01 10.30
C TYR A 202 -13.44 12.74 8.98
N GLU A 203 -12.82 12.08 8.02
CA GLU A 203 -12.46 12.72 6.75
C GLU A 203 -13.69 13.06 5.90
N ILE A 204 -14.58 12.10 5.70
CA ILE A 204 -15.80 12.28 4.91
C ILE A 204 -17.09 11.87 5.64
N ALA A 205 -16.96 11.22 6.80
CA ALA A 205 -18.07 10.62 7.53
C ALA A 205 -17.84 10.67 9.05
N PRO A 206 -18.90 10.55 9.89
CA PRO A 206 -18.76 10.46 11.34
C PRO A 206 -17.96 9.22 11.78
N TYR A 207 -17.38 9.30 12.98
CA TYR A 207 -16.60 8.22 13.59
C TYR A 207 -17.29 6.85 13.53
N VAL A 208 -18.62 6.80 13.68
CA VAL A 208 -19.41 5.55 13.67
C VAL A 208 -19.30 4.80 12.35
N CYS A 209 -19.00 5.49 11.25
CA CYS A 209 -18.76 4.87 9.94
C CYS A 209 -17.39 4.20 9.83
N GLY A 210 -16.48 4.46 10.76
CA GLY A 210 -15.11 3.91 10.71
C GLY A 210 -14.25 4.54 9.61
N VAL A 211 -13.15 3.87 9.29
CA VAL A 211 -12.37 4.14 8.07
C VAL A 211 -13.14 3.53 6.89
N ILE A 212 -13.34 4.30 5.86
CA ILE A 212 -14.10 3.88 4.67
C ILE A 212 -13.11 3.38 3.64
N ASP A 213 -13.31 2.14 3.21
CA ASP A 213 -12.51 1.45 2.19
C ASP A 213 -13.39 1.23 0.95
N VAL A 214 -12.96 1.70 -0.21
CA VAL A 214 -13.72 1.64 -1.45
C VAL A 214 -12.93 0.90 -2.51
N ASP A 215 -13.36 -0.33 -2.84
CA ASP A 215 -12.87 -1.07 -4.00
C ASP A 215 -13.35 -0.40 -5.30
N MET A 216 -12.38 -0.01 -6.14
CA MET A 216 -12.68 0.66 -7.41
C MET A 216 -12.93 -0.30 -8.56
N ASP A 217 -12.47 -1.53 -8.46
CA ASP A 217 -12.44 -2.51 -9.56
C ASP A 217 -13.69 -3.38 -9.61
N THR A 218 -14.34 -3.61 -8.48
CA THR A 218 -15.54 -4.44 -8.43
C THR A 218 -16.81 -3.59 -8.44
N GLU A 219 -17.88 -4.14 -9.01
CA GLU A 219 -19.23 -3.62 -8.84
C GLU A 219 -19.85 -4.07 -7.50
N SER A 220 -19.16 -5.00 -6.80
CA SER A 220 -19.63 -5.50 -5.52
C SER A 220 -19.58 -4.39 -4.47
N ASP A 221 -20.66 -4.30 -3.70
CA ASP A 221 -20.85 -3.28 -2.67
C ASP A 221 -20.16 -3.67 -1.34
N ASP A 222 -19.15 -4.54 -1.40
CA ASP A 222 -18.42 -5.01 -0.23
C ASP A 222 -17.42 -3.96 0.25
N TYR A 223 -17.93 -3.00 1.02
CA TYR A 223 -17.11 -2.04 1.74
C TYR A 223 -16.66 -2.64 3.06
N LEU A 224 -15.38 -2.83 3.23
CA LEU A 224 -14.82 -3.17 4.52
C LEU A 224 -14.80 -1.90 5.38
N MET A 225 -15.83 -1.73 6.22
CA MET A 225 -15.74 -0.77 7.32
C MET A 225 -14.84 -1.39 8.38
N TYR A 226 -13.64 -0.88 8.54
CA TYR A 226 -12.77 -1.23 9.68
C TYR A 226 -13.35 -0.59 10.96
N ARG A 227 -14.17 -1.35 11.67
CA ARG A 227 -14.74 -0.95 12.97
C ARG A 227 -13.78 -1.21 14.09
#